data_07b5d23a472c8186f1c75c068a1527cb
#
_entry.id   07b5d23a472c8186f1c75c068a1527cb
#
_cell.length_a   1.000
_cell.length_b   1.000
_cell.length_c   1.000
_cell.angle_alpha   90.00
_cell.angle_beta   90.00
_cell.angle_gamma   90.00
#
_symmetry.space_group_name_H-M   'P 1'
#
loop_
_entity.id
_entity.type
_entity.pdbx_description
1 polymer ?
#
loop_
_entity_poly.entity_id
_entity_poly.type
_entity_poly.pdbx_seq_one_letter_code
_entity_poly.pdbx_strand_id
1 'polypeptide(L)'
;MITNVSPKKWLLMSLGAMLLSGCATTSTDPSRQNVGTTGLLICAQNELCPVVTVSWNESNKELLKLKIHLSSTYNKYEIHKVEFTNEKDFQTFAVTGSTEHDHVLGTNRSTNYILAPVNLMSSLKGTNSIKMNIYTDQGIISRYVYKDGVSAPILGEFQKVYQ
;
A
#
# COMPACT_ATOMS: atom_id res chain seq x y z
N MET A 1 47.82 -29.26 74.34
CA MET A 1 46.50 -28.72 74.68
C MET A 1 45.78 -28.45 73.38
N ILE A 2 44.68 -29.07 73.20
CA ILE A 2 43.94 -29.27 71.99
C ILE A 2 42.88 -28.16 71.93
N THR A 3 42.78 -27.46 70.87
CA THR A 3 41.58 -26.68 70.61
C THR A 3 41.05 -26.94 69.15
N ASN A 4 39.91 -27.58 69.18
CA ASN A 4 39.07 -27.89 68.04
C ASN A 4 38.53 -26.60 67.41
N VAL A 5 38.65 -26.47 66.10
CA VAL A 5 37.88 -25.44 65.30
C VAL A 5 37.09 -26.17 64.23
N SER A 6 35.80 -26.08 64.39
CA SER A 6 34.77 -26.61 63.51
C SER A 6 34.75 -25.87 62.20
N PRO A 7 34.63 -26.52 61.03
CA PRO A 7 34.43 -25.82 59.74
C PRO A 7 32.98 -25.51 59.52
N LYS A 8 32.67 -24.23 59.42
CA LYS A 8 31.37 -23.68 58.91
C LYS A 8 31.21 -24.05 57.45
N LYS A 9 30.16 -24.79 57.20
CA LYS A 9 29.63 -25.06 55.82
C LYS A 9 29.26 -23.79 55.14
N TRP A 10 29.97 -23.41 54.13
CA TRP A 10 29.53 -22.39 53.15
C TRP A 10 28.67 -23.07 52.07
N LEU A 11 27.40 -22.82 52.12
CA LEU A 11 26.45 -23.10 51.06
C LEU A 11 26.68 -22.12 49.93
N LEU A 12 27.35 -22.54 48.88
CA LEU A 12 27.40 -21.82 47.60
C LEU A 12 26.08 -22.03 46.87
N MET A 13 25.23 -21.01 46.96
CA MET A 13 24.08 -20.86 46.08
C MET A 13 24.58 -20.53 44.65
N SER A 14 24.61 -21.52 43.78
CA SER A 14 24.84 -21.34 42.36
C SER A 14 23.57 -20.78 41.73
N LEU A 15 23.57 -19.48 41.49
CA LEU A 15 22.52 -18.78 40.72
C LEU A 15 22.70 -19.16 39.25
N GLY A 16 21.91 -20.14 38.79
CA GLY A 16 21.88 -20.53 37.40
C GLY A 16 21.26 -19.42 36.56
N ALA A 17 22.08 -18.68 35.82
CA ALA A 17 21.63 -17.77 34.78
C ALA A 17 21.11 -18.61 33.61
N MET A 18 19.79 -18.77 33.51
CA MET A 18 19.14 -19.29 32.32
C MET A 18 19.24 -18.22 31.22
N LEU A 19 20.19 -18.39 30.33
CA LEU A 19 20.22 -17.69 29.03
C LEU A 19 19.06 -18.21 28.18
N LEU A 20 17.95 -17.49 28.20
CA LEU A 20 16.90 -17.61 27.23
C LEU A 20 17.44 -17.07 25.90
N SER A 21 18.17 -17.91 25.16
CA SER A 21 18.45 -17.69 23.75
C SER A 21 17.13 -17.81 22.99
N GLY A 22 16.36 -16.70 22.90
CA GLY A 22 15.24 -16.56 22.02
C GLY A 22 15.76 -16.65 20.59
N CYS A 23 15.64 -17.81 19.95
CA CYS A 23 15.71 -17.94 18.51
C CYS A 23 14.57 -17.09 17.93
N ALA A 24 14.88 -15.86 17.53
CA ALA A 24 14.06 -15.14 16.60
C ALA A 24 14.13 -15.89 15.26
N THR A 25 13.27 -16.89 15.09
CA THR A 25 12.98 -17.43 13.77
C THR A 25 12.34 -16.31 12.97
N THR A 26 13.13 -15.55 12.22
CA THR A 26 12.65 -14.74 11.11
C THR A 26 12.06 -15.73 10.11
N SER A 27 10.77 -16.04 10.28
CA SER A 27 9.98 -16.69 9.25
C SER A 27 9.91 -15.70 8.09
N THR A 28 10.73 -15.91 7.08
CA THR A 28 10.61 -15.23 5.79
C THR A 28 9.38 -15.83 5.12
N ASP A 29 8.21 -15.37 5.56
CA ASP A 29 6.94 -15.71 4.93
C ASP A 29 6.96 -15.09 3.52
N PRO A 30 6.92 -15.89 2.44
CA PRO A 30 6.92 -15.36 1.08
C PRO A 30 5.72 -14.45 0.81
N SER A 31 4.68 -14.46 1.65
CA SER A 31 3.55 -13.53 1.58
C SER A 31 3.92 -12.09 2.00
N ARG A 32 5.05 -11.86 2.67
CA ARG A 32 5.53 -10.54 3.12
C ARG A 32 6.41 -9.80 2.10
N GLN A 33 6.60 -10.33 0.92
CA GLN A 33 7.33 -9.66 -0.17
C GLN A 33 6.52 -8.57 -0.89
N ASN A 34 5.28 -8.32 -0.49
CA ASN A 34 4.49 -7.23 -1.04
C ASN A 34 4.83 -5.92 -0.31
N VAL A 35 5.44 -5.01 -1.03
CA VAL A 35 5.67 -3.62 -0.60
C VAL A 35 4.50 -2.78 -1.11
N GLY A 36 4.01 -1.88 -0.27
CA GLY A 36 2.90 -1.01 -0.62
C GLY A 36 3.12 0.41 -0.13
N THR A 37 2.69 1.37 -0.91
CA THR A 37 2.78 2.79 -0.62
C THR A 37 1.53 3.51 -1.10
N THR A 38 1.16 4.62 -0.48
CA THR A 38 -0.11 5.31 -0.71
C THR A 38 0.12 6.75 -1.12
N GLY A 39 -0.62 7.19 -2.14
CA GLY A 39 -0.56 8.56 -2.62
C GLY A 39 -1.93 9.10 -3.03
N LEU A 40 -2.00 10.42 -3.16
CA LEU A 40 -3.17 11.15 -3.63
C LEU A 40 -2.99 11.55 -5.09
N LEU A 41 -4.12 11.76 -5.77
CA LEU A 41 -4.20 12.40 -7.09
C LEU A 41 -4.27 13.93 -6.94
N ILE A 42 -4.17 14.67 -8.04
CA ILE A 42 -4.45 16.11 -8.05
C ILE A 42 -5.95 16.29 -8.02
N CYS A 43 -6.44 16.88 -6.95
CA CYS A 43 -7.86 17.14 -6.71
C CYS A 43 -8.07 18.62 -6.38
N ALA A 44 -9.16 19.20 -6.84
CA ALA A 44 -9.58 20.52 -6.40
C ALA A 44 -10.25 20.46 -5.01
N GLN A 45 -10.40 21.61 -4.38
CA GLN A 45 -11.13 21.73 -3.12
C GLN A 45 -12.60 21.27 -3.32
N ASN A 46 -13.12 20.51 -2.39
CA ASN A 46 -14.48 19.93 -2.41
C ASN A 46 -14.75 18.87 -3.49
N GLU A 47 -13.73 18.38 -4.17
CA GLU A 47 -13.86 17.22 -5.03
C GLU A 47 -13.62 15.91 -4.26
N LEU A 48 -14.34 14.85 -4.65
CA LEU A 48 -14.02 13.51 -4.21
C LEU A 48 -12.61 13.16 -4.69
N CYS A 49 -11.68 13.02 -3.74
CA CYS A 49 -10.30 12.69 -4.02
C CYS A 49 -10.02 11.22 -3.73
N PRO A 50 -9.75 10.41 -4.75
CA PRO A 50 -9.39 9.02 -4.55
C PRO A 50 -8.04 8.89 -3.83
N VAL A 51 -7.96 7.93 -2.91
CA VAL A 51 -6.68 7.49 -2.33
C VAL A 51 -6.26 6.22 -3.06
N VAL A 52 -5.05 6.20 -3.57
CA VAL A 52 -4.53 5.06 -4.32
C VAL A 52 -3.32 4.48 -3.57
N THR A 53 -3.38 3.18 -3.31
CA THR A 53 -2.24 2.41 -2.79
C THR A 53 -1.62 1.62 -3.93
N VAL A 54 -0.34 1.82 -4.17
CA VAL A 54 0.46 1.05 -5.13
C VAL A 54 1.19 -0.02 -4.35
N SER A 55 1.05 -1.27 -4.75
CA SER A 55 1.79 -2.38 -4.16
C SER A 55 2.32 -3.32 -5.24
N TRP A 56 3.44 -3.96 -4.96
CA TRP A 56 4.11 -4.89 -5.85
C TRP A 56 4.76 -6.01 -5.07
N ASN A 57 5.10 -7.07 -5.77
CA ASN A 57 5.89 -8.16 -5.22
C ASN A 57 7.37 -7.92 -5.57
N GLU A 58 8.24 -7.87 -4.56
CA GLU A 58 9.67 -7.64 -4.74
C GLU A 58 10.37 -8.73 -5.57
N SER A 59 9.85 -9.94 -5.55
CA SER A 59 10.39 -11.06 -6.34
C SER A 59 9.90 -11.06 -7.79
N ASN A 60 8.78 -10.37 -8.08
CA ASN A 60 8.21 -10.26 -9.42
C ASN A 60 7.55 -8.88 -9.58
N LYS A 61 8.33 -7.93 -10.12
CA LYS A 61 7.90 -6.55 -10.35
C LYS A 61 7.21 -6.34 -11.71
N GLU A 62 6.61 -7.35 -12.32
CA GLU A 62 5.91 -7.20 -13.61
C GLU A 62 4.58 -6.47 -13.48
N LEU A 63 3.86 -6.73 -12.39
CA LEU A 63 2.54 -6.19 -12.13
C LEU A 63 2.49 -5.38 -10.84
N LEU A 64 1.77 -4.27 -10.92
CA LEU A 64 1.36 -3.44 -9.80
C LEU A 64 -0.08 -3.76 -9.43
N LYS A 65 -0.35 -3.93 -8.15
CA LYS A 65 -1.70 -3.91 -7.61
C LYS A 65 -2.01 -2.49 -7.15
N LEU A 66 -2.96 -1.85 -7.83
CA LEU A 66 -3.43 -0.50 -7.52
C LEU A 66 -4.76 -0.62 -6.79
N LYS A 67 -4.75 -0.36 -5.49
CA LYS A 67 -5.94 -0.37 -4.65
C LYS A 67 -6.50 1.05 -4.57
N ILE A 68 -7.75 1.22 -4.97
CA ILE A 68 -8.44 2.51 -5.06
C ILE A 68 -9.46 2.59 -3.94
N HIS A 69 -9.41 3.68 -3.17
CA HIS A 69 -10.37 4.00 -2.13
C HIS A 69 -11.11 5.28 -2.48
N LEU A 70 -12.44 5.20 -2.49
CA LEU A 70 -13.34 6.33 -2.61
C LEU A 70 -14.07 6.50 -1.27
N SER A 71 -13.92 7.65 -0.62
CA SER A 71 -14.56 7.96 0.65
C SER A 71 -15.58 9.06 0.48
N SER A 72 -16.83 8.83 0.90
CA SER A 72 -17.93 9.79 0.79
C SER A 72 -18.82 9.71 2.04
N THR A 73 -19.32 10.84 2.50
CA THR A 73 -20.26 10.87 3.63
C THR A 73 -21.61 10.20 3.29
N TYR A 74 -22.04 10.32 2.02
CA TYR A 74 -23.39 9.91 1.63
C TYR A 74 -23.40 8.71 0.67
N ASN A 75 -22.40 8.61 -0.22
CA ASN A 75 -22.44 7.68 -1.34
C ASN A 75 -21.59 6.43 -1.07
N LYS A 76 -22.05 5.31 -1.61
CA LYS A 76 -21.25 4.11 -1.86
C LYS A 76 -21.11 3.99 -3.37
N TYR A 77 -19.93 3.65 -3.85
CA TYR A 77 -19.63 3.55 -5.27
C TYR A 77 -19.29 2.12 -5.66
N GLU A 78 -19.93 1.60 -6.70
CA GLU A 78 -19.48 0.38 -7.36
C GLU A 78 -18.43 0.76 -8.40
N ILE A 79 -17.18 0.32 -8.20
CA ILE A 79 -16.08 0.59 -9.11
C ILE A 79 -16.05 -0.51 -10.17
N HIS A 80 -16.15 -0.16 -11.44
CA HIS A 80 -16.24 -1.12 -12.54
C HIS A 80 -14.93 -1.30 -13.29
N LYS A 81 -14.24 -0.20 -13.58
CA LYS A 81 -12.96 -0.16 -14.28
C LYS A 81 -12.19 1.11 -14.00
N VAL A 82 -10.91 1.07 -14.28
CA VAL A 82 -10.04 2.25 -14.21
C VAL A 82 -9.32 2.42 -15.54
N GLU A 83 -9.22 3.66 -15.99
CA GLU A 83 -8.52 4.02 -17.21
C GLU A 83 -7.47 5.09 -16.90
N PHE A 84 -6.29 4.90 -17.44
CA PHE A 84 -5.26 5.93 -17.46
C PHE A 84 -5.11 6.45 -18.88
N THR A 85 -5.08 7.77 -19.06
CA THR A 85 -4.98 8.41 -20.38
C THR A 85 -4.09 9.64 -20.32
N ASN A 86 -3.43 9.91 -21.46
CA ASN A 86 -2.58 11.08 -21.66
C ASN A 86 -3.07 11.96 -22.85
N GLU A 87 -4.35 11.90 -23.18
CA GLU A 87 -4.99 12.57 -24.33
C GLU A 87 -4.74 11.94 -25.70
N LYS A 88 -3.64 11.18 -25.87
CA LYS A 88 -3.32 10.45 -27.11
C LYS A 88 -3.56 8.96 -26.97
N ASP A 89 -3.10 8.42 -25.86
CA ASP A 89 -3.13 7.00 -25.55
C ASP A 89 -3.96 6.77 -24.29
N PHE A 90 -4.54 5.59 -24.18
CA PHE A 90 -5.25 5.16 -22.99
C PHE A 90 -5.00 3.69 -22.70
N GLN A 91 -5.04 3.34 -21.43
CA GLN A 91 -4.98 1.96 -20.94
C GLN A 91 -6.11 1.74 -19.95
N THR A 92 -6.94 0.74 -20.21
CA THR A 92 -8.12 0.41 -19.39
C THR A 92 -7.89 -0.91 -18.66
N PHE A 93 -8.23 -0.92 -17.38
CA PHE A 93 -8.10 -2.07 -16.48
C PHE A 93 -9.43 -2.37 -15.84
N ALA A 94 -9.88 -3.62 -15.95
CA ALA A 94 -11.01 -4.11 -15.19
C ALA A 94 -10.63 -4.24 -13.71
N VAL A 95 -11.58 -4.02 -12.82
CA VAL A 95 -11.39 -4.30 -11.40
C VAL A 95 -11.41 -5.80 -11.13
N THR A 96 -10.83 -6.21 -10.02
CA THR A 96 -10.77 -7.61 -9.60
C THR A 96 -11.80 -7.87 -8.51
N GLY A 97 -12.85 -8.60 -8.87
CA GLY A 97 -13.95 -8.92 -7.96
C GLY A 97 -14.92 -7.77 -7.73
N SER A 98 -15.80 -7.92 -6.74
CA SER A 98 -16.77 -6.90 -6.32
C SER A 98 -16.12 -5.81 -5.48
N THR A 99 -16.72 -4.62 -5.49
CA THR A 99 -16.28 -3.51 -4.65
C THR A 99 -16.59 -3.81 -3.18
N GLU A 100 -15.60 -3.67 -2.32
CA GLU A 100 -15.73 -3.79 -0.88
C GLU A 100 -16.26 -2.46 -0.31
N HIS A 101 -17.20 -2.55 0.62
CA HIS A 101 -17.79 -1.39 1.29
C HIS A 101 -17.58 -1.46 2.79
N ASP A 102 -16.95 -0.44 3.34
CA ASP A 102 -16.80 -0.26 4.77
C ASP A 102 -17.40 1.09 5.21
N HIS A 103 -17.60 1.26 6.53
CA HIS A 103 -17.94 2.52 7.15
C HIS A 103 -16.86 2.90 8.17
N VAL A 104 -16.12 3.97 7.88
CA VAL A 104 -14.97 4.39 8.68
C VAL A 104 -15.11 5.86 9.06
N LEU A 105 -15.13 6.14 10.36
CA LEU A 105 -15.17 7.50 10.92
C LEU A 105 -16.28 8.38 10.30
N GLY A 106 -17.48 7.83 10.14
CA GLY A 106 -18.63 8.57 9.61
C GLY A 106 -18.69 8.69 8.08
N THR A 107 -17.78 8.04 7.35
CA THR A 107 -17.76 8.01 5.89
C THR A 107 -17.92 6.59 5.34
N ASN A 108 -18.66 6.45 4.25
CA ASN A 108 -18.68 5.25 3.45
C ASN A 108 -17.39 5.17 2.64
N ARG A 109 -16.69 4.05 2.71
CA ARG A 109 -15.52 3.78 1.89
C ARG A 109 -15.85 2.66 0.91
N SER A 110 -15.64 2.92 -0.37
CA SER A 110 -15.72 1.94 -1.45
C SER A 110 -14.31 1.62 -1.92
N THR A 111 -13.96 0.35 -1.94
CA THR A 111 -12.60 -0.12 -2.22
C THR A 111 -12.62 -1.19 -3.29
N ASN A 112 -11.81 -1.03 -4.32
CA ASN A 112 -11.52 -2.09 -5.28
C ASN A 112 -10.08 -1.96 -5.78
N TYR A 113 -9.59 -2.93 -6.54
CA TYR A 113 -8.24 -2.88 -7.09
C TYR A 113 -8.18 -3.37 -8.53
N ILE A 114 -7.16 -2.90 -9.22
CA ILE A 114 -6.77 -3.34 -10.55
C ILE A 114 -5.35 -3.90 -10.53
N LEU A 115 -5.02 -4.69 -11.54
CA LEU A 115 -3.66 -5.10 -11.84
C LEU A 115 -3.20 -4.34 -13.09
N ALA A 116 -2.10 -3.64 -12.99
CA ALA A 116 -1.53 -2.86 -14.08
C ALA A 116 -0.05 -3.22 -14.29
N PRO A 117 0.47 -3.12 -15.51
CA PRO A 117 1.88 -3.38 -15.77
C PRO A 117 2.76 -2.33 -15.08
N VAL A 118 3.94 -2.73 -14.64
CA VAL A 118 4.89 -1.85 -13.96
C VAL A 118 5.25 -0.62 -14.79
N ASN A 119 5.32 -0.75 -16.11
CA ASN A 119 5.63 0.34 -17.04
C ASN A 119 4.45 1.27 -17.37
N LEU A 120 3.30 1.16 -16.69
CA LEU A 120 2.09 1.97 -16.95
C LEU A 120 2.41 3.47 -17.06
N MET A 121 3.09 4.05 -16.08
CA MET A 121 3.38 5.48 -16.09
C MET A 121 4.39 5.88 -17.17
N SER A 122 5.34 5.02 -17.51
CA SER A 122 6.32 5.29 -18.56
C SER A 122 5.70 5.22 -19.96
N SER A 123 4.72 4.37 -20.16
CA SER A 123 4.00 4.24 -21.43
C SER A 123 3.11 5.45 -21.77
N LEU A 124 2.75 6.24 -20.76
CA LEU A 124 1.90 7.43 -20.91
C LEU A 124 2.70 8.75 -20.87
N LYS A 125 4.03 8.70 -20.90
CA LYS A 125 4.88 9.89 -20.95
C LYS A 125 4.79 10.63 -22.28
N GLY A 126 5.17 11.91 -22.27
CA GLY A 126 5.32 12.71 -23.49
C GLY A 126 4.14 13.63 -23.80
N THR A 127 3.24 13.82 -22.85
CA THR A 127 2.14 14.78 -22.91
C THR A 127 2.14 15.67 -21.66
N ASN A 128 1.33 16.74 -21.70
CA ASN A 128 1.21 17.69 -20.60
C ASN A 128 0.31 17.19 -19.48
N SER A 129 -0.36 16.06 -19.66
CA SER A 129 -1.25 15.52 -18.63
C SER A 129 -1.33 13.99 -18.66
N ILE A 130 -1.50 13.40 -17.48
CA ILE A 130 -1.93 12.01 -17.29
C ILE A 130 -3.10 12.04 -16.35
N LYS A 131 -4.24 11.51 -16.81
CA LYS A 131 -5.46 11.35 -16.01
C LYS A 131 -5.67 9.91 -15.59
N MET A 132 -6.30 9.74 -14.44
CA MET A 132 -6.91 8.51 -13.98
C MET A 132 -8.43 8.71 -13.95
N ASN A 133 -9.15 7.94 -14.72
CA ASN A 133 -10.61 7.90 -14.79
C ASN A 133 -11.10 6.64 -14.07
N ILE A 134 -11.88 6.83 -13.02
CA ILE A 134 -12.50 5.74 -12.25
C ILE A 134 -13.97 5.69 -12.64
N TYR A 135 -14.38 4.60 -13.28
CA TYR A 135 -15.74 4.38 -13.72
C TYR A 135 -16.56 3.70 -12.62
N THR A 136 -17.61 4.35 -12.18
CA THR A 136 -18.50 3.86 -11.12
C THR A 136 -19.95 3.81 -11.61
N ASP A 137 -20.82 3.20 -10.82
CA ASP A 137 -22.29 3.20 -11.00
C ASP A 137 -22.89 4.61 -10.96
N GLN A 138 -22.20 5.59 -10.37
CA GLN A 138 -22.64 6.98 -10.23
C GLN A 138 -21.92 7.94 -11.18
N GLY A 139 -21.18 7.42 -12.15
CA GLY A 139 -20.47 8.22 -13.16
C GLY A 139 -18.96 8.06 -13.10
N ILE A 140 -18.25 8.98 -13.75
CA ILE A 140 -16.80 8.91 -13.90
C ILE A 140 -16.14 9.93 -12.96
N ILE A 141 -15.22 9.45 -12.13
CA ILE A 141 -14.38 10.30 -11.29
C ILE A 141 -13.04 10.44 -12.00
N SER A 142 -12.75 11.63 -12.54
CA SER A 142 -11.53 11.93 -13.29
C SER A 142 -10.59 12.79 -12.46
N ARG A 143 -9.34 12.36 -12.28
CA ARG A 143 -8.31 13.11 -11.54
C ARG A 143 -6.97 13.00 -12.25
N TYR A 144 -6.11 14.00 -12.04
CA TYR A 144 -4.80 14.00 -12.67
C TYR A 144 -3.76 13.29 -11.79
N VAL A 145 -2.96 12.45 -12.44
CA VAL A 145 -1.70 11.92 -11.90
C VAL A 145 -0.56 12.92 -12.17
N TYR A 146 -0.64 13.60 -13.32
CA TYR A 146 0.29 14.63 -13.74
C TYR A 146 -0.46 15.67 -14.58
N LYS A 147 -0.17 16.95 -14.39
CA LYS A 147 -0.74 18.04 -15.19
C LYS A 147 0.18 19.24 -15.21
N ASP A 148 0.55 19.70 -16.41
CA ASP A 148 1.25 20.96 -16.67
C ASP A 148 2.52 21.18 -15.79
N GLY A 149 3.34 20.14 -15.65
CA GLY A 149 4.55 20.18 -14.81
C GLY A 149 4.32 19.82 -13.34
N VAL A 150 3.06 19.73 -12.89
CA VAL A 150 2.71 19.37 -11.52
C VAL A 150 2.46 17.87 -11.41
N SER A 151 3.20 17.19 -10.54
CA SER A 151 3.03 15.77 -10.25
C SER A 151 2.17 15.57 -9.01
N ALA A 152 1.19 14.67 -9.10
CA ALA A 152 0.49 14.18 -7.92
C ALA A 152 1.43 13.35 -7.03
N PRO A 153 1.22 13.31 -5.70
CA PRO A 153 1.99 12.44 -4.79
C PRO A 153 2.05 10.98 -5.26
N ILE A 154 0.95 10.45 -5.81
CA ILE A 154 0.88 9.08 -6.33
C ILE A 154 1.93 8.79 -7.42
N LEU A 155 2.32 9.77 -8.22
CA LEU A 155 3.32 9.56 -9.28
C LEU A 155 4.67 9.15 -8.69
N GLY A 156 5.06 9.75 -7.56
CA GLY A 156 6.28 9.36 -6.83
C GLY A 156 6.18 7.92 -6.31
N GLU A 157 4.99 7.49 -5.94
CA GLU A 157 4.77 6.12 -5.45
C GLU A 157 4.95 5.07 -6.56
N PHE A 158 4.49 5.35 -7.79
CA PHE A 158 4.79 4.51 -8.94
C PHE A 158 6.31 4.40 -9.23
N GLN A 159 7.07 5.45 -8.95
CA GLN A 159 8.51 5.48 -9.21
C GLN A 159 9.31 4.63 -8.21
N LYS A 160 8.82 4.43 -6.99
CA LYS A 160 9.48 3.60 -5.96
C LYS A 160 9.65 2.14 -6.38
N VAL A 161 8.81 1.64 -7.27
CA VAL A 161 8.90 0.26 -7.79
C VAL A 161 10.22 0.01 -8.51
N TYR A 162 10.81 1.05 -9.08
CA TYR A 162 12.06 0.97 -9.87
C TYR A 162 13.33 1.19 -9.04
N GLN A 163 13.18 1.45 -7.76
CA GLN A 163 14.29 1.60 -6.82
C GLN A 163 14.58 0.27 -6.11
#